data_e6516ebaf40302abea6b8e1c52c20d2e
#
_entry.id   e6516ebaf40302abea6b8e1c52c20d2e
#
_cell.length_a   1.000
_cell.length_b   1.000
_cell.length_c   1.000
_cell.angle_alpha   90.00
_cell.angle_beta   90.00
_cell.angle_gamma   90.00
#
_symmetry.space_group_name_H-M   'P 1'
#
loop_
_entity.id
_entity.type
_entity.pdbx_description
1 polymer ?
#
loop_
_entity_poly.entity_id
_entity_poly.type
_entity_poly.pdbx_seq_one_letter_code
_entity_poly.pdbx_strand_id
1 'polypeptide(L)'
;MSLQETTAFFEHYRCIFNRLDGDAVTDAWHVPSGIADSHGEGGTARLDIYADDVSVRANMHALCDLYRRNGFARAEFELLDHVALGTNHAFAHLHWTLHRADGSVLQSFRTGYQLARTVHGPRALLAVAYEEDLGTMPPHAVR
;
A
#
# COMPACT_ATOMS: atom_id res chain seq x y z
N MET A 1 4.52 14.95 -10.11
CA MET A 1 4.82 15.08 -8.67
C MET A 1 6.31 14.98 -8.44
N SER A 2 6.86 15.83 -7.60
CA SER A 2 8.29 15.84 -7.26
C SER A 2 8.67 14.68 -6.34
N LEU A 3 9.96 14.39 -6.26
CA LEU A 3 10.51 13.42 -5.30
C LEU A 3 10.14 13.81 -3.86
N GLN A 4 10.23 15.11 -3.53
CA GLN A 4 9.90 15.61 -2.19
C GLN A 4 8.42 15.35 -1.85
N GLU A 5 7.50 15.64 -2.75
CA GLU A 5 6.07 15.40 -2.55
C GLU A 5 5.77 13.90 -2.40
N THR A 6 6.40 13.08 -3.20
CA THR A 6 6.24 11.62 -3.16
C THR A 6 6.76 11.05 -1.85
N THR A 7 7.93 11.49 -1.40
CA THR A 7 8.51 11.08 -0.11
C THR A 7 7.61 11.49 1.05
N ALA A 8 7.11 12.72 1.04
CA ALA A 8 6.19 13.21 2.07
C ALA A 8 4.88 12.39 2.10
N PHE A 9 4.36 12.01 0.95
CA PHE A 9 3.18 11.14 0.87
C PHE A 9 3.42 9.80 1.58
N PHE A 10 4.54 9.13 1.30
CA PHE A 10 4.82 7.83 1.91
C PHE A 10 5.22 7.92 3.38
N GLU A 11 5.85 9.00 3.83
CA GLU A 11 6.07 9.24 5.25
C GLU A 11 4.74 9.37 6.01
N HIS A 12 3.78 10.10 5.44
CA HIS A 12 2.44 10.19 5.99
C HIS A 12 1.72 8.83 5.97
N TYR A 13 1.80 8.11 4.84
CA TYR A 13 1.20 6.79 4.67
C TYR A 13 1.74 5.80 5.71
N ARG A 14 3.05 5.80 5.92
CA ARG A 14 3.69 4.99 6.97
C ARG A 14 3.15 5.33 8.36
N CYS A 15 3.02 6.60 8.68
CA CYS A 15 2.50 7.04 9.98
C CYS A 15 1.08 6.55 10.24
N ILE A 16 0.20 6.66 9.26
CA ILE A 16 -1.19 6.21 9.42
C ILE A 16 -1.30 4.68 9.49
N PHE A 17 -0.48 3.97 8.72
CA PHE A 17 -0.38 2.51 8.84
C PHE A 17 0.14 2.07 10.20
N ASN A 18 1.12 2.78 10.76
CA ASN A 18 1.66 2.46 12.09
C ASN A 18 0.61 2.54 13.19
N ARG A 19 -0.46 3.31 12.97
CA ARG A 19 -1.62 3.37 13.87
C ARG A 19 -2.70 2.35 13.54
N LEU A 20 -2.58 1.63 12.43
CA LEU A 20 -3.60 0.73 11.88
C LEU A 20 -4.97 1.42 11.77
N ASP A 21 -4.96 2.66 11.32
CA ASP A 21 -6.15 3.48 11.11
C ASP A 21 -6.68 3.27 9.69
N GLY A 22 -7.61 2.33 9.55
CA GLY A 22 -8.17 1.94 8.25
C GLY A 22 -8.87 3.08 7.53
N ASP A 23 -9.51 4.01 8.24
CA ASP A 23 -10.15 5.19 7.64
C ASP A 23 -9.11 6.15 7.08
N ALA A 24 -8.07 6.45 7.84
CA ALA A 24 -6.98 7.32 7.38
C ALA A 24 -6.22 6.71 6.19
N VAL A 25 -5.99 5.39 6.21
CA VAL A 25 -5.38 4.68 5.08
C VAL A 25 -6.27 4.81 3.84
N THR A 26 -7.58 4.63 3.98
CA THR A 26 -8.53 4.81 2.89
C THR A 26 -8.43 6.20 2.26
N ASP A 27 -8.29 7.23 3.08
CA ASP A 27 -8.21 8.61 2.61
C ASP A 27 -6.91 8.92 1.82
N ALA A 28 -5.92 8.04 1.87
CA ALA A 28 -4.72 8.14 1.03
C ALA A 28 -4.91 7.54 -0.38
N TRP A 29 -6.03 6.90 -0.62
CA TRP A 29 -6.35 6.26 -1.90
C TRP A 29 -7.39 7.05 -2.69
N HIS A 30 -7.23 7.03 -4.00
CA HIS A 30 -8.24 7.54 -4.93
C HIS A 30 -9.43 6.57 -4.99
N VAL A 31 -10.59 7.07 -5.33
CA VAL A 31 -11.78 6.27 -5.64
C VAL A 31 -12.20 6.61 -7.08
N PRO A 32 -12.18 5.67 -8.00
CA PRO A 32 -11.78 4.27 -7.90
C PRO A 32 -10.26 4.07 -7.78
N SER A 33 -9.84 2.88 -7.36
CA SER A 33 -8.44 2.50 -7.28
C SER A 33 -8.26 1.01 -7.55
N GLY A 34 -7.02 0.57 -7.67
CA GLY A 34 -6.70 -0.82 -7.94
C GLY A 34 -5.52 -1.33 -7.14
N ILE A 35 -5.53 -2.64 -6.85
CA ILE A 35 -4.40 -3.34 -6.24
C ILE A 35 -4.16 -4.60 -7.05
N ALA A 36 -2.91 -4.77 -7.49
CA ALA A 36 -2.48 -5.93 -8.26
C ALA A 36 -1.42 -6.72 -7.49
N ASP A 37 -1.37 -8.01 -7.74
CA ASP A 37 -0.34 -8.91 -7.23
C ASP A 37 -0.11 -10.07 -8.20
N SER A 38 0.64 -11.09 -7.77
CA SER A 38 0.94 -12.28 -8.55
C SER A 38 0.30 -13.54 -7.95
N HIS A 39 -0.81 -13.40 -7.24
CA HIS A 39 -1.54 -14.50 -6.61
C HIS A 39 -2.73 -14.98 -7.46
N GLY A 40 -2.73 -14.69 -8.76
CA GLY A 40 -3.68 -15.22 -9.72
C GLY A 40 -3.43 -16.69 -10.01
N GLU A 41 -4.33 -17.30 -10.77
CA GLU A 41 -4.24 -18.71 -11.15
C GLU A 41 -2.89 -19.01 -11.82
N GLY A 42 -2.24 -20.07 -11.34
CA GLY A 42 -0.93 -20.47 -11.86
C GLY A 42 0.20 -19.49 -11.59
N GLY A 43 0.06 -18.61 -10.60
CA GLY A 43 1.06 -17.59 -10.27
C GLY A 43 1.04 -16.39 -11.20
N THR A 44 -0.05 -16.19 -11.93
CA THR A 44 -0.23 -15.06 -12.85
C THR A 44 -0.67 -13.79 -12.13
N ALA A 45 -0.68 -12.68 -12.86
CA ALA A 45 -1.13 -11.39 -12.33
C ALA A 45 -2.62 -11.45 -11.95
N ARG A 46 -2.94 -10.80 -10.84
CA ARG A 46 -4.31 -10.57 -10.39
C ARG A 46 -4.49 -9.07 -10.15
N LEU A 47 -5.63 -8.52 -10.59
CA LEU A 47 -5.99 -7.12 -10.37
C LEU A 47 -7.38 -7.05 -9.78
N ASP A 48 -7.50 -6.40 -8.64
CA ASP A 48 -8.76 -6.06 -8.01
C ASP A 48 -9.02 -4.55 -8.14
N ILE A 49 -10.20 -4.20 -8.60
CA ILE A 49 -10.65 -2.81 -8.73
C ILE A 49 -11.66 -2.51 -7.64
N TYR A 50 -11.41 -1.44 -6.92
CA TYR A 50 -12.29 -0.91 -5.87
C TYR A 50 -12.98 0.33 -6.44
N ALA A 51 -14.26 0.18 -6.82
CA ALA A 51 -14.97 1.16 -7.62
C ALA A 51 -15.54 2.32 -6.80
N ASP A 52 -15.73 2.13 -5.48
CA ASP A 52 -16.39 3.10 -4.62
C ASP A 52 -15.70 3.19 -3.25
N ASP A 53 -16.09 4.19 -2.46
CA ASP A 53 -15.53 4.41 -1.12
C ASP A 53 -15.77 3.21 -0.21
N VAL A 54 -16.93 2.59 -0.29
CA VAL A 54 -17.29 1.44 0.57
C VAL A 54 -16.32 0.29 0.34
N SER A 55 -16.01 -0.05 -0.91
CA SER A 55 -15.11 -1.15 -1.23
C SER A 55 -13.65 -0.84 -0.87
N VAL A 56 -13.17 0.38 -1.10
CA VAL A 56 -11.83 0.80 -0.67
C VAL A 56 -11.71 0.70 0.84
N ARG A 57 -12.67 1.25 1.56
CA ARG A 57 -12.67 1.30 3.03
C ARG A 57 -12.72 -0.09 3.65
N ALA A 58 -13.57 -0.97 3.12
CA ALA A 58 -13.66 -2.35 3.56
C ALA A 58 -12.32 -3.08 3.39
N ASN A 59 -11.65 -2.89 2.26
CA ASN A 59 -10.33 -3.50 2.00
C ASN A 59 -9.27 -2.99 2.98
N MET A 60 -9.22 -1.68 3.23
CA MET A 60 -8.21 -1.09 4.12
C MET A 60 -8.44 -1.48 5.58
N HIS A 61 -9.68 -1.57 6.03
CA HIS A 61 -10.00 -2.09 7.37
C HIS A 61 -9.62 -3.56 7.51
N ALA A 62 -9.92 -4.39 6.51
CA ALA A 62 -9.55 -5.81 6.52
C ALA A 62 -8.03 -5.99 6.54
N LEU A 63 -7.28 -5.16 5.80
CA LEU A 63 -5.82 -5.18 5.81
C LEU A 63 -5.25 -4.81 7.18
N CYS A 64 -5.75 -3.75 7.79
CA CYS A 64 -5.34 -3.33 9.13
C CYS A 64 -5.66 -4.42 10.18
N ASP A 65 -6.81 -5.05 10.09
CA ASP A 65 -7.19 -6.15 10.97
C ASP A 65 -6.28 -7.38 10.78
N LEU A 66 -5.92 -7.70 9.55
CA LEU A 66 -4.99 -8.78 9.23
C LEU A 66 -3.62 -8.52 9.86
N TYR A 67 -3.10 -7.32 9.72
CA TYR A 67 -1.82 -6.93 10.32
C TYR A 67 -1.87 -7.00 11.85
N ARG A 68 -2.95 -6.50 12.45
CA ARG A 68 -3.14 -6.53 13.91
C ARG A 68 -3.13 -7.96 14.44
N ARG A 69 -3.85 -8.87 13.77
CA ARG A 69 -3.92 -10.29 14.19
C ARG A 69 -2.58 -11.00 14.06
N ASN A 70 -1.69 -10.52 13.20
CA ASN A 70 -0.37 -11.13 12.98
C ASN A 70 0.76 -10.44 13.76
N GLY A 71 0.42 -9.53 14.67
CA GLY A 71 1.39 -8.91 15.57
C GLY A 71 2.13 -7.71 15.01
N PHE A 72 1.58 -7.05 14.00
CA PHE A 72 2.14 -5.82 13.44
C PHE A 72 2.38 -4.77 14.52
N ALA A 73 3.57 -4.17 14.52
CA ALA A 73 3.91 -3.06 15.41
C ALA A 73 4.28 -1.79 14.63
N ARG A 74 5.06 -1.93 13.55
CA ARG A 74 5.51 -0.78 12.76
C ARG A 74 5.91 -1.18 11.35
N ALA A 75 5.80 -0.22 10.43
CA ALA A 75 6.26 -0.33 9.05
C ALA A 75 7.41 0.65 8.79
N GLU A 76 8.34 0.22 7.97
CA GLU A 76 9.41 1.04 7.41
C GLU A 76 9.42 0.87 5.90
N PHE A 77 9.90 1.87 5.18
CA PHE A 77 10.05 1.76 3.73
C PHE A 77 11.38 2.36 3.26
N GLU A 78 11.80 1.87 2.11
CA GLU A 78 12.87 2.44 1.31
C GLU A 78 12.30 2.78 -0.07
N LEU A 79 12.47 4.03 -0.50
CA LEU A 79 12.10 4.45 -1.85
C LEU A 79 13.22 4.04 -2.80
N LEU A 80 12.93 3.05 -3.66
CA LEU A 80 13.91 2.48 -4.60
C LEU A 80 14.03 3.30 -5.88
N ASP A 81 12.88 3.71 -6.43
CA ASP A 81 12.79 4.48 -7.67
C ASP A 81 11.65 5.49 -7.60
N HIS A 82 11.84 6.61 -8.27
CA HIS A 82 10.83 7.64 -8.46
C HIS A 82 10.89 8.17 -9.89
N VAL A 83 9.76 8.22 -10.55
CA VAL A 83 9.62 8.81 -11.89
C VAL A 83 8.47 9.80 -11.89
N ALA A 84 8.77 11.08 -12.09
CA ALA A 84 7.73 12.08 -12.28
C ALA A 84 7.10 11.89 -13.67
N LEU A 85 5.79 11.85 -13.71
CA LEU A 85 5.01 11.72 -14.95
C LEU A 85 4.19 13.01 -15.14
N GLY A 86 4.80 13.99 -15.81
CA GLY A 86 4.23 15.31 -15.90
C GLY A 86 4.16 16.00 -14.54
N THR A 87 3.24 16.96 -14.41
CA THR A 87 3.09 17.77 -13.20
C THR A 87 2.34 17.05 -12.08
N ASN A 88 1.35 16.21 -12.45
CA ASN A 88 0.35 15.74 -11.49
C ASN A 88 0.46 14.24 -11.15
N HIS A 89 1.44 13.54 -11.69
CA HIS A 89 1.59 12.10 -11.47
C HIS A 89 3.01 11.74 -11.12
N ALA A 90 3.17 10.57 -10.49
CA ALA A 90 4.45 9.94 -10.27
C ALA A 90 4.29 8.42 -10.20
N PHE A 91 5.31 7.71 -10.63
CA PHE A 91 5.52 6.31 -10.30
C PHE A 91 6.53 6.25 -9.15
N ALA A 92 6.23 5.44 -8.13
CA ALA A 92 7.13 5.22 -6.99
C ALA A 92 7.29 3.73 -6.74
N HIS A 93 8.53 3.28 -6.58
CA HIS A 93 8.86 1.89 -6.31
C HIS A 93 9.46 1.80 -4.92
N LEU A 94 8.82 1.03 -4.03
CA LEU A 94 9.17 0.93 -2.62
C LEU A 94 9.48 -0.50 -2.20
N HIS A 95 10.35 -0.62 -1.21
CA HIS A 95 10.51 -1.83 -0.41
C HIS A 95 9.96 -1.57 0.99
N TRP A 96 8.95 -2.33 1.37
CA TRP A 96 8.35 -2.28 2.70
C TRP A 96 8.90 -3.38 3.60
N THR A 97 9.15 -3.03 4.85
CA THR A 97 9.46 -4.00 5.91
C THR A 97 8.52 -3.74 7.07
N LEU A 98 7.73 -4.74 7.42
CA LEU A 98 6.79 -4.70 8.55
C LEU A 98 7.41 -5.48 9.71
N HIS A 99 7.37 -4.90 10.90
CA HIS A 99 7.97 -5.47 12.11
C HIS A 99 6.92 -5.77 13.18
N ARG A 100 7.17 -6.82 13.95
CA ARG A 100 6.47 -7.10 15.21
C ARG A 100 7.10 -6.30 16.35
N ALA A 101 6.43 -6.27 17.52
CA ALA A 101 6.90 -5.54 18.69
C ALA A 101 8.26 -6.03 19.20
N ASP A 102 8.59 -7.31 19.01
CA ASP A 102 9.89 -7.90 19.39
C ASP A 102 11.03 -7.60 18.41
N GLY A 103 10.73 -6.85 17.34
CA GLY A 103 11.68 -6.49 16.29
C GLY A 103 11.80 -7.51 15.16
N SER A 104 11.15 -8.68 15.25
CA SER A 104 11.14 -9.65 14.16
C SER A 104 10.40 -9.12 12.96
N VAL A 105 10.77 -9.59 11.75
CA VAL A 105 10.11 -9.19 10.50
C VAL A 105 8.82 -9.98 10.34
N LEU A 106 7.70 -9.26 10.28
CA LEU A 106 6.40 -9.84 9.95
C LEU A 106 6.27 -10.10 8.46
N GLN A 107 6.65 -9.12 7.66
CA GLN A 107 6.52 -9.18 6.20
C GLN A 107 7.56 -8.28 5.55
N SER A 108 8.11 -8.71 4.42
CA SER A 108 8.98 -7.90 3.57
C SER A 108 8.48 -8.07 2.13
N PHE A 109 8.20 -6.96 1.46
CA PHE A 109 7.68 -7.00 0.09
C PHE A 109 7.98 -5.71 -0.66
N ARG A 110 7.79 -5.74 -1.96
CA ARG A 110 7.97 -4.57 -2.82
C ARG A 110 6.64 -4.14 -3.41
N THR A 111 6.51 -2.85 -3.65
CA THR A 111 5.30 -2.29 -4.23
C THR A 111 5.64 -1.17 -5.21
N GLY A 112 5.08 -1.25 -6.41
CA GLY A 112 5.03 -0.11 -7.33
C GLY A 112 3.72 0.63 -7.16
N TYR A 113 3.78 1.95 -7.00
CA TYR A 113 2.60 2.79 -6.87
C TYR A 113 2.49 3.76 -8.03
N GLN A 114 1.30 3.91 -8.56
CA GLN A 114 0.93 5.04 -9.39
C GLN A 114 0.24 6.07 -8.51
N LEU A 115 0.83 7.27 -8.43
CA LEU A 115 0.30 8.37 -7.62
C LEU A 115 -0.25 9.48 -8.52
N ALA A 116 -1.23 10.21 -8.01
CA ALA A 116 -1.75 11.42 -8.63
C ALA A 116 -1.96 12.53 -7.61
N ARG A 117 -1.70 13.77 -8.03
CA ARG A 117 -2.11 14.96 -7.29
C ARG A 117 -3.55 15.27 -7.70
N THR A 118 -4.48 15.09 -6.78
CA THR A 118 -5.92 15.31 -6.99
C THR A 118 -6.35 16.64 -6.34
N VAL A 119 -7.61 17.01 -6.51
CA VAL A 119 -8.18 18.19 -5.83
C VAL A 119 -8.15 18.04 -4.29
N HIS A 120 -8.02 16.82 -3.80
CA HIS A 120 -7.90 16.53 -2.35
C HIS A 120 -6.44 16.28 -1.92
N GLY A 121 -5.48 16.60 -2.77
CA GLY A 121 -4.06 16.31 -2.55
C GLY A 121 -3.60 15.01 -3.18
N PRO A 122 -2.39 14.54 -2.84
CA PRO A 122 -1.84 13.30 -3.39
C PRO A 122 -2.64 12.07 -2.97
N ARG A 123 -2.85 11.15 -3.90
CA ARG A 123 -3.57 9.88 -3.69
C ARG A 123 -2.92 8.76 -4.49
N ALA A 124 -2.97 7.55 -3.95
CA ALA A 124 -2.60 6.35 -4.70
C ALA A 124 -3.74 5.92 -5.61
N LEU A 125 -3.43 5.60 -6.86
CA LEU A 125 -4.38 5.12 -7.87
C LEU A 125 -4.31 3.61 -8.03
N LEU A 126 -3.09 3.07 -8.02
CA LEU A 126 -2.80 1.67 -8.25
C LEU A 126 -1.57 1.29 -7.45
N ALA A 127 -1.62 0.13 -6.82
CA ALA A 127 -0.45 -0.51 -6.22
C ALA A 127 -0.25 -1.89 -6.84
N VAL A 128 1.01 -2.24 -7.13
CA VAL A 128 1.40 -3.59 -7.57
C VAL A 128 2.32 -4.16 -6.51
N ALA A 129 1.82 -5.11 -5.71
CA ALA A 129 2.60 -5.77 -4.66
C ALA A 129 3.22 -7.06 -5.19
N TYR A 130 4.48 -7.32 -4.84
CA TYR A 130 5.20 -8.52 -5.24
C TYR A 130 6.29 -8.89 -4.23
N GLU A 131 6.80 -10.10 -4.35
CA GLU A 131 7.76 -10.67 -3.38
C GLU A 131 7.20 -10.72 -1.96
N GLU A 132 5.88 -10.90 -1.82
CA GLU A 132 5.23 -11.09 -0.53
C GLU A 132 5.55 -12.47 0.03
N ASP A 133 5.93 -12.52 1.32
CA ASP A 133 6.19 -13.79 2.00
C ASP A 133 4.90 -14.35 2.57
N LEU A 134 4.29 -15.28 1.84
CA LEU A 134 3.04 -15.93 2.25
C LEU A 134 3.22 -16.91 3.42
N GLY A 135 4.46 -17.28 3.75
CA GLY A 135 4.75 -18.16 4.88
C GLY A 135 4.64 -17.45 6.23
N THR A 136 4.85 -16.13 6.25
CA THR A 136 4.75 -15.33 7.48
C THR A 136 3.38 -14.71 7.68
N MET A 137 2.67 -14.45 6.59
CA MET A 137 1.33 -13.85 6.63
C MET A 137 0.60 -14.18 5.33
N PRO A 138 -0.65 -14.67 5.38
CA PRO A 138 -1.42 -14.93 4.17
C PRO A 138 -1.67 -13.64 3.38
N PRO A 139 -1.97 -13.75 2.07
CA PRO A 139 -2.33 -12.59 1.27
C PRO A 139 -3.61 -11.92 1.80
N HIS A 140 -3.83 -10.69 1.37
CA HIS A 140 -4.96 -9.88 1.83
C HIS A 140 -6.29 -10.59 1.53
N ALA A 141 -7.08 -10.77 2.58
CA ALA A 141 -8.29 -11.60 2.51
C ALA A 141 -9.41 -10.98 1.66
N VAL A 142 -9.37 -9.68 1.41
CA VAL A 142 -10.44 -8.94 0.72
C VAL A 142 -10.16 -8.79 -0.78
N ARG A 143 -9.05 -9.25 -1.24
CA ARG A 143 -8.74 -9.24 -2.66
C ARG A 143 -9.55 -10.22 -3.47
#